data_46338c7908b2ec9bf1f9fe0497d3e453
#
_entry.id   46338c7908b2ec9bf1f9fe0497d3e453
#
_cell.length_a   1.000
_cell.length_b   1.000
_cell.length_c   1.000
_cell.angle_alpha   90.00
_cell.angle_beta   90.00
_cell.angle_gamma   90.00
#
_symmetry.space_group_name_H-M   'P 1'
#
loop_
_entity.id
_entity.type
_entity.pdbx_description
1 polymer ?
#
loop_
_entity_poly.entity_id
_entity_poly.type
_entity_poly.pdbx_seq_one_letter_code
_entity_poly.pdbx_strand_id
1 'polypeptide(L)'
;MIKVCVIDDHAVVREGLKRIISENPGMAVTAEASDGQEAMRVILSEPCDVVLLDLTMPNKNGLDVLKQLHSESPRLPVLVLSMHSEDQYAVRVLRAGAAGYLTKESAPAKLVQAIRKVVRGGKYVSPTLAEKLVFDLDSKSSKAPHEILSDREYQVLCMIASGKTVTMIAGELGLSVKTISTYRVRILEKLNMKNNAEMTRYAIKEGLVD
;
A
#
# COMPACT_ATOMS: atom_id res chain seq x y z
N MET A 1 17.77 -10.51 -17.31
CA MET A 1 17.77 -10.59 -15.82
C MET A 1 16.85 -9.49 -15.34
N ILE A 2 15.81 -9.83 -14.55
CA ILE A 2 14.84 -8.85 -14.02
C ILE A 2 15.50 -8.10 -12.87
N LYS A 3 15.52 -6.77 -12.97
CA LYS A 3 16.07 -5.86 -11.98
C LYS A 3 14.97 -5.41 -11.03
N VAL A 4 15.13 -5.69 -9.74
CA VAL A 4 14.11 -5.43 -8.72
C VAL A 4 14.60 -4.33 -7.78
N CYS A 5 13.79 -3.31 -7.58
CA CYS A 5 14.01 -2.31 -6.54
C CYS A 5 13.12 -2.65 -5.32
N VAL A 6 13.69 -2.68 -4.11
CA VAL A 6 12.99 -3.05 -2.88
C VAL A 6 12.88 -1.86 -1.94
N ILE A 7 11.66 -1.42 -1.66
CA ILE A 7 11.36 -0.25 -0.82
C ILE A 7 10.51 -0.70 0.36
N ASP A 8 11.10 -0.73 1.54
CA ASP A 8 10.44 -1.14 2.79
C ASP A 8 11.23 -0.57 3.97
N ASP A 9 10.60 -0.04 4.99
CA ASP A 9 11.30 0.52 6.16
C ASP A 9 11.79 -0.56 7.13
N HIS A 10 11.26 -1.78 7.04
CA HIS A 10 11.66 -2.91 7.87
C HIS A 10 12.88 -3.65 7.28
N ALA A 11 14.05 -3.49 7.88
CA ALA A 11 15.29 -4.12 7.41
C ALA A 11 15.18 -5.65 7.28
N VAL A 12 14.51 -6.33 8.22
CA VAL A 12 14.31 -7.79 8.20
C VAL A 12 13.49 -8.23 7.00
N VAL A 13 12.45 -7.45 6.63
CA VAL A 13 11.63 -7.71 5.45
C VAL A 13 12.45 -7.54 4.19
N ARG A 14 13.23 -6.44 4.07
CA ARG A 14 14.10 -6.23 2.91
C ARG A 14 15.10 -7.37 2.72
N GLU A 15 15.76 -7.81 3.80
CA GLU A 15 16.68 -8.96 3.73
C GLU A 15 15.98 -10.25 3.31
N GLY A 16 14.78 -10.51 3.84
CA GLY A 16 13.97 -11.65 3.42
C GLY A 16 13.60 -11.61 1.94
N LEU A 17 13.17 -10.46 1.43
CA LEU A 17 12.85 -10.26 0.01
C LEU A 17 14.09 -10.43 -0.89
N LYS A 18 15.23 -9.85 -0.49
CA LYS A 18 16.52 -10.02 -1.21
C LYS A 18 16.91 -11.49 -1.32
N ARG A 19 16.77 -12.24 -0.23
CA ARG A 19 17.05 -13.68 -0.23
C ARG A 19 16.15 -14.43 -1.20
N ILE A 20 14.82 -14.21 -1.13
CA ILE A 20 13.86 -14.85 -2.05
C ILE A 20 14.22 -14.53 -3.51
N ILE A 21 14.56 -13.28 -3.82
CA ILE A 21 14.91 -12.87 -5.18
C ILE A 21 16.22 -13.50 -5.64
N SER A 22 17.25 -13.51 -4.79
CA SER A 22 18.58 -14.05 -5.13
C SER A 22 18.59 -15.59 -5.34
N GLU A 23 17.71 -16.31 -4.65
CA GLU A 23 17.53 -17.75 -4.81
C GLU A 23 16.82 -18.10 -6.13
N ASN A 24 16.28 -17.11 -6.86
CA ASN A 24 15.56 -17.33 -8.11
C ASN A 24 16.35 -16.86 -9.33
N PRO A 25 16.87 -17.77 -10.17
CA PRO A 25 17.65 -17.42 -11.36
C PRO A 25 16.92 -16.44 -12.28
N GLY A 26 17.67 -15.47 -12.80
CA GLY A 26 17.14 -14.47 -13.73
C GLY A 26 16.54 -13.24 -13.07
N MET A 27 16.69 -13.09 -11.74
CA MET A 27 16.32 -11.90 -11.00
C MET A 27 17.47 -11.38 -10.13
N ALA A 28 17.53 -10.09 -9.89
CA ALA A 28 18.47 -9.49 -8.94
C ALA A 28 17.87 -8.23 -8.33
N VAL A 29 18.15 -7.98 -7.05
CA VAL A 29 17.90 -6.70 -6.43
C VAL A 29 19.01 -5.75 -6.86
N THR A 30 18.64 -4.63 -7.49
CA THR A 30 19.58 -3.62 -7.99
C THR A 30 19.62 -2.38 -7.12
N ALA A 31 18.55 -2.16 -6.34
CA ALA A 31 18.45 -1.00 -5.48
C ALA A 31 17.51 -1.28 -4.29
N GLU A 32 17.75 -0.59 -3.19
CA GLU A 32 16.89 -0.63 -2.01
C GLU A 32 16.78 0.75 -1.38
N ALA A 33 15.65 1.00 -0.70
CA ALA A 33 15.43 2.19 0.11
C ALA A 33 14.59 1.86 1.35
N SER A 34 14.78 2.65 2.39
CA SER A 34 14.11 2.50 3.69
C SER A 34 13.00 3.52 3.94
N ASP A 35 12.85 4.50 3.07
CA ASP A 35 11.79 5.50 3.14
C ASP A 35 11.38 6.02 1.75
N GLY A 36 10.25 6.75 1.71
CA GLY A 36 9.69 7.21 0.45
C GLY A 36 10.47 8.35 -0.24
N GLN A 37 11.33 9.08 0.45
CA GLN A 37 12.17 10.10 -0.18
C GLN A 37 13.39 9.46 -0.85
N GLU A 38 14.02 8.53 -0.14
CA GLU A 38 15.12 7.72 -0.67
C GLU A 38 14.64 6.89 -1.86
N ALA A 39 13.43 6.29 -1.76
CA ALA A 39 12.82 5.51 -2.83
C ALA A 39 12.80 6.24 -4.16
N MET A 40 12.28 7.47 -4.20
CA MET A 40 12.21 8.24 -5.44
C MET A 40 13.60 8.50 -6.04
N ARG A 41 14.58 8.83 -5.20
CA ARG A 41 15.96 9.09 -5.64
C ARG A 41 16.58 7.84 -6.26
N VAL A 42 16.46 6.70 -5.57
CA VAL A 42 17.07 5.44 -5.99
C VAL A 42 16.41 4.89 -7.25
N ILE A 43 15.07 4.91 -7.34
CA ILE A 43 14.35 4.41 -8.51
C ILE A 43 14.65 5.23 -9.77
N LEU A 44 14.88 6.53 -9.64
CA LEU A 44 15.22 7.39 -10.78
C LEU A 44 16.69 7.31 -11.18
N SER A 45 17.60 6.92 -10.28
CA SER A 45 19.04 6.82 -10.56
C SER A 45 19.49 5.44 -11.01
N GLU A 46 18.79 4.38 -10.60
CA GLU A 46 19.16 2.99 -10.86
C GLU A 46 18.14 2.30 -11.78
N PRO A 47 18.60 1.58 -12.80
CA PRO A 47 17.68 0.88 -13.69
C PRO A 47 16.98 -0.25 -12.97
N CYS A 48 15.63 -0.22 -12.95
CA CYS A 48 14.83 -1.32 -12.43
C CYS A 48 13.66 -1.65 -13.37
N ASP A 49 13.28 -2.92 -13.37
CA ASP A 49 12.17 -3.46 -14.19
C ASP A 49 10.88 -3.58 -13.38
N VAL A 50 10.99 -3.56 -12.05
CA VAL A 50 9.86 -3.62 -11.11
C VAL A 50 10.25 -3.04 -9.75
N VAL A 51 9.31 -2.35 -9.13
CA VAL A 51 9.44 -1.85 -7.76
C VAL A 51 8.57 -2.69 -6.84
N LEU A 52 9.15 -3.20 -5.75
CA LEU A 52 8.42 -3.73 -4.60
C LEU A 52 8.29 -2.59 -3.59
N LEU A 53 7.08 -2.23 -3.24
CA LEU A 53 6.80 -1.03 -2.45
C LEU A 53 5.94 -1.33 -1.24
N ASP A 54 6.47 -1.07 -0.05
CA ASP A 54 5.64 -1.04 1.16
C ASP A 54 4.77 0.22 1.19
N LEU A 55 3.56 0.08 1.70
CA LEU A 55 2.64 1.21 1.91
C LEU A 55 2.95 1.97 3.19
N THR A 56 3.34 1.27 4.26
CA THR A 56 3.48 1.84 5.60
C THR A 56 4.93 2.19 5.86
N MET A 57 5.31 3.38 5.45
CA MET A 57 6.65 3.90 5.69
C MET A 57 6.61 5.26 6.39
N PRO A 58 7.62 5.61 7.18
CA PRO A 58 7.74 6.94 7.78
C PRO A 58 7.95 8.02 6.71
N ASN A 59 7.74 9.27 7.07
CA ASN A 59 7.90 10.46 6.25
C ASN A 59 6.97 10.50 5.04
N LYS A 60 7.29 9.81 3.95
CA LYS A 60 6.48 9.76 2.74
C LYS A 60 5.78 8.40 2.63
N ASN A 61 4.46 8.42 2.55
CA ASN A 61 3.63 7.22 2.40
C ASN A 61 3.92 6.50 1.08
N GLY A 62 3.94 5.17 1.11
CA GLY A 62 4.11 4.36 -0.10
C GLY A 62 3.07 4.64 -1.18
N LEU A 63 1.83 5.00 -0.82
CA LEU A 63 0.81 5.37 -1.80
C LEU A 63 1.12 6.71 -2.50
N ASP A 64 1.75 7.67 -1.80
CA ASP A 64 2.22 8.92 -2.42
C ASP A 64 3.40 8.64 -3.36
N VAL A 65 4.30 7.73 -2.98
CA VAL A 65 5.39 7.25 -3.86
C VAL A 65 4.82 6.58 -5.10
N LEU A 66 3.84 5.68 -4.95
CA LEU A 66 3.16 5.00 -6.04
C LEU A 66 2.55 5.99 -7.06
N LYS A 67 1.79 6.98 -6.57
CA LYS A 67 1.16 8.01 -7.42
C LYS A 67 2.20 8.83 -8.18
N GLN A 68 3.29 9.21 -7.51
CA GLN A 68 4.37 9.94 -8.14
C GLN A 68 5.06 9.08 -9.20
N LEU A 69 5.39 7.82 -8.90
CA LEU A 69 5.97 6.89 -9.87
C LEU A 69 5.04 6.66 -11.07
N HIS A 70 3.73 6.51 -10.83
CA HIS A 70 2.77 6.34 -11.92
C HIS A 70 2.70 7.56 -12.84
N SER A 71 2.90 8.78 -12.30
CA SER A 71 2.97 10.02 -13.09
C SER A 71 4.29 10.17 -13.86
N GLU A 72 5.43 9.88 -13.21
CA GLU A 72 6.77 10.12 -13.76
C GLU A 72 7.28 8.96 -14.63
N SER A 73 6.88 7.73 -14.28
CA SER A 73 7.33 6.50 -14.93
C SER A 73 6.16 5.51 -15.11
N PRO A 74 5.13 5.82 -15.92
CA PRO A 74 3.89 5.04 -16.00
C PRO A 74 4.07 3.61 -16.51
N ARG A 75 5.21 3.30 -17.12
CA ARG A 75 5.54 1.95 -17.62
C ARG A 75 6.25 1.08 -16.58
N LEU A 76 6.77 1.67 -15.50
CA LEU A 76 7.45 0.93 -14.45
C LEU A 76 6.41 0.25 -13.55
N PRO A 77 6.32 -1.09 -13.55
CA PRO A 77 5.36 -1.78 -12.71
C PRO A 77 5.74 -1.67 -11.24
N VAL A 78 4.76 -1.29 -10.42
CA VAL A 78 4.89 -1.27 -8.96
C VAL A 78 4.04 -2.39 -8.39
N LEU A 79 4.68 -3.33 -7.70
CA LEU A 79 4.03 -4.39 -6.92
C LEU A 79 4.04 -3.96 -5.45
N VAL A 80 2.86 -3.73 -4.91
CA VAL A 80 2.71 -3.29 -3.52
C VAL A 80 2.76 -4.49 -2.58
N LEU A 81 3.54 -4.36 -1.49
CA LEU A 81 3.61 -5.29 -0.36
C LEU A 81 3.08 -4.58 0.88
N SER A 82 2.17 -5.21 1.62
CA SER A 82 1.57 -4.57 2.79
C SER A 82 1.24 -5.59 3.89
N MET A 83 1.24 -5.15 5.14
CA MET A 83 0.70 -5.92 6.27
C MET A 83 -0.83 -5.94 6.28
N HIS A 84 -1.47 -5.02 5.56
CA HIS A 84 -2.93 -4.93 5.49
C HIS A 84 -3.51 -5.99 4.56
N SER A 85 -4.74 -6.43 4.84
CA SER A 85 -5.45 -7.37 3.97
C SER A 85 -5.75 -6.75 2.59
N GLU A 86 -5.95 -7.60 1.59
CA GLU A 86 -6.34 -7.15 0.24
C GLU A 86 -7.64 -6.35 0.25
N ASP A 87 -8.59 -6.75 1.10
CA ASP A 87 -9.92 -6.14 1.20
C ASP A 87 -9.88 -4.66 1.57
N GLN A 88 -8.87 -4.27 2.34
CA GLN A 88 -8.75 -2.92 2.87
C GLN A 88 -8.09 -1.93 1.89
N TYR A 89 -7.03 -2.36 1.21
CA TYR A 89 -6.16 -1.43 0.48
C TYR A 89 -6.02 -1.72 -1.02
N ALA A 90 -6.25 -2.97 -1.45
CA ALA A 90 -5.86 -3.37 -2.79
C ALA A 90 -6.59 -2.60 -3.89
N VAL A 91 -7.90 -2.38 -3.76
CA VAL A 91 -8.68 -1.60 -4.75
C VAL A 91 -8.13 -0.19 -4.89
N ARG A 92 -7.87 0.48 -3.75
CA ARG A 92 -7.32 1.86 -3.72
C ARG A 92 -5.93 1.94 -4.36
N VAL A 93 -5.08 0.97 -4.06
CA VAL A 93 -3.71 0.86 -4.59
C VAL A 93 -3.72 0.59 -6.10
N LEU A 94 -4.58 -0.30 -6.57
CA LEU A 94 -4.72 -0.60 -8.00
C LEU A 94 -5.27 0.61 -8.78
N ARG A 95 -6.24 1.33 -8.22
CA ARG A 95 -6.73 2.61 -8.80
C ARG A 95 -5.65 3.69 -8.83
N ALA A 96 -4.70 3.67 -7.89
CA ALA A 96 -3.55 4.57 -7.88
C ALA A 96 -2.44 4.19 -8.88
N GLY A 97 -2.60 3.09 -9.63
CA GLY A 97 -1.70 2.68 -10.71
C GLY A 97 -0.81 1.48 -10.41
N ALA A 98 -0.94 0.81 -9.25
CA ALA A 98 -0.16 -0.39 -8.97
C ALA A 98 -0.39 -1.49 -10.03
N ALA A 99 0.65 -2.26 -10.28
CA ALA A 99 0.59 -3.45 -11.12
C ALA A 99 0.08 -4.68 -10.38
N GLY A 100 0.12 -4.65 -9.04
CA GLY A 100 -0.40 -5.73 -8.22
C GLY A 100 -0.30 -5.43 -6.73
N TYR A 101 -0.90 -6.30 -5.94
CA TYR A 101 -0.92 -6.26 -4.49
C TYR A 101 -0.61 -7.63 -3.91
N LEU A 102 0.21 -7.67 -2.88
CA LEU A 102 0.49 -8.85 -2.06
C LEU A 102 0.51 -8.46 -0.59
N THR A 103 -0.02 -9.31 0.27
CA THR A 103 0.25 -9.19 1.70
C THR A 103 1.68 -9.67 1.99
N LYS A 104 2.36 -9.04 2.94
CA LYS A 104 3.72 -9.47 3.35
C LYS A 104 3.74 -10.92 3.83
N GLU A 105 2.63 -11.42 4.38
CA GLU A 105 2.46 -12.82 4.75
C GLU A 105 2.46 -13.77 3.55
N SER A 106 1.81 -13.40 2.46
CA SER A 106 1.73 -14.22 1.23
C SER A 106 2.94 -14.08 0.32
N ALA A 107 3.78 -13.05 0.53
CA ALA A 107 4.92 -12.75 -0.33
C ALA A 107 5.90 -13.93 -0.49
N PRO A 108 6.33 -14.66 0.56
CA PRO A 108 7.29 -15.74 0.40
C PRO A 108 6.89 -16.79 -0.64
N ALA A 109 5.61 -17.12 -0.73
CA ALA A 109 5.11 -18.13 -1.67
C ALA A 109 4.79 -17.58 -3.07
N LYS A 110 4.44 -16.29 -3.18
CA LYS A 110 3.83 -15.72 -4.41
C LYS A 110 4.69 -14.66 -5.10
N LEU A 111 5.71 -14.13 -4.43
CA LEU A 111 6.49 -12.97 -4.89
C LEU A 111 7.08 -13.16 -6.30
N VAL A 112 7.77 -14.28 -6.52
CA VAL A 112 8.47 -14.56 -7.78
C VAL A 112 7.48 -14.64 -8.96
N GLN A 113 6.33 -15.28 -8.73
CA GLN A 113 5.27 -15.37 -9.72
C GLN A 113 4.68 -13.97 -10.02
N ALA A 114 4.44 -13.18 -8.98
CA ALA A 114 3.92 -11.82 -9.12
C ALA A 114 4.88 -10.93 -9.89
N ILE A 115 6.18 -10.92 -9.55
CA ILE A 115 7.21 -10.17 -10.27
C ILE A 115 7.21 -10.54 -11.75
N ARG A 116 7.29 -11.84 -12.08
CA ARG A 116 7.30 -12.29 -13.48
C ARG A 116 6.06 -11.87 -14.26
N LYS A 117 4.89 -11.85 -13.60
CA LYS A 117 3.62 -11.45 -14.22
C LYS A 117 3.60 -9.95 -14.52
N VAL A 118 3.96 -9.11 -13.54
CA VAL A 118 3.88 -7.65 -13.71
C VAL A 118 4.93 -7.10 -14.68
N VAL A 119 6.14 -7.67 -14.70
CA VAL A 119 7.18 -7.31 -15.66
C VAL A 119 6.78 -7.62 -17.11
N ARG A 120 5.92 -8.61 -17.32
CA ARG A 120 5.35 -8.91 -18.65
C ARG A 120 4.14 -8.04 -19.01
N GLY A 121 3.83 -7.03 -18.21
CA GLY A 121 2.70 -6.12 -18.43
C GLY A 121 1.37 -6.59 -17.87
N GLY A 122 1.34 -7.75 -17.18
CA GLY A 122 0.13 -8.25 -16.52
C GLY A 122 -0.14 -7.56 -15.18
N LYS A 123 -1.37 -7.69 -14.68
CA LYS A 123 -1.74 -7.30 -13.31
C LYS A 123 -1.72 -8.52 -12.40
N TYR A 124 -1.17 -8.36 -11.19
CA TYR A 124 -1.18 -9.42 -10.19
C TYR A 124 -2.20 -9.09 -9.09
N VAL A 125 -3.30 -9.81 -9.12
CA VAL A 125 -4.39 -9.72 -8.15
C VAL A 125 -4.83 -11.13 -7.77
N SER A 126 -5.34 -11.32 -6.56
CA SER A 126 -5.98 -12.58 -6.16
C SER A 126 -7.29 -12.78 -6.91
N PRO A 127 -7.78 -14.02 -7.04
CA PRO A 127 -9.10 -14.29 -7.61
C PRO A 127 -10.22 -13.51 -6.91
N THR A 128 -10.21 -13.49 -5.58
CA THR A 128 -11.20 -12.78 -4.77
C THR A 128 -11.21 -11.28 -5.06
N LEU A 129 -10.02 -10.68 -5.16
CA LEU A 129 -9.91 -9.26 -5.50
C LEU A 129 -10.36 -8.98 -6.94
N ALA A 130 -10.08 -9.88 -7.87
CA ALA A 130 -10.53 -9.74 -9.25
C ALA A 130 -12.07 -9.73 -9.35
N GLU A 131 -12.75 -10.61 -8.62
CA GLU A 131 -14.23 -10.64 -8.54
C GLU A 131 -14.77 -9.31 -7.97
N LYS A 132 -14.19 -8.79 -6.90
CA LYS A 132 -14.58 -7.49 -6.33
C LYS A 132 -14.43 -6.35 -7.33
N LEU A 133 -13.30 -6.31 -8.06
CA LEU A 133 -13.07 -5.27 -9.06
C LEU A 133 -14.10 -5.31 -10.20
N VAL A 134 -14.50 -6.51 -10.64
CA VAL A 134 -15.56 -6.67 -11.65
C VAL A 134 -16.89 -6.18 -11.09
N PHE A 135 -17.24 -6.54 -9.86
CA PHE A 135 -18.47 -6.08 -9.21
C PHE A 135 -18.53 -4.56 -9.04
N ASP A 136 -17.39 -3.93 -8.70
CA ASP A 136 -17.27 -2.47 -8.59
C ASP A 136 -17.42 -1.75 -9.95
N LEU A 137 -17.05 -2.39 -11.05
CA LEU A 137 -17.24 -1.84 -12.41
C LEU A 137 -18.70 -1.87 -12.84
N ASP A 138 -19.44 -2.92 -12.48
CA ASP A 138 -20.85 -3.07 -12.83
C ASP A 138 -21.77 -2.24 -11.93
N SER A 139 -21.34 -1.95 -10.71
CA SER A 139 -22.08 -1.13 -9.78
C SER A 139 -21.89 0.35 -10.13
N LYS A 140 -22.89 0.99 -10.75
CA LYS A 140 -23.08 2.45 -10.71
C LYS A 140 -23.40 2.95 -9.30
N SER A 141 -22.99 2.22 -8.26
CA SER A 141 -23.33 2.52 -6.88
C SER A 141 -22.60 3.75 -6.38
N SER A 142 -23.28 4.54 -5.61
CA SER A 142 -22.73 5.69 -4.88
C SER A 142 -21.42 5.29 -4.20
N LYS A 143 -20.37 6.05 -4.49
CA LYS A 143 -19.04 5.88 -3.86
C LYS A 143 -19.22 5.68 -2.36
N ALA A 144 -18.56 4.68 -1.79
CA ALA A 144 -18.61 4.47 -0.36
C ALA A 144 -18.11 5.73 0.37
N PRO A 145 -18.73 6.14 1.49
CA PRO A 145 -18.36 7.37 2.19
C PRO A 145 -16.86 7.51 2.45
N HIS A 146 -16.17 6.41 2.74
CA HIS A 146 -14.72 6.43 2.99
C HIS A 146 -13.85 6.67 1.73
N GLU A 147 -14.41 6.64 0.53
CA GLU A 147 -13.68 6.96 -0.70
C GLU A 147 -13.34 8.46 -0.81
N ILE A 148 -14.04 9.34 -0.08
CA ILE A 148 -13.73 10.78 -0.02
C ILE A 148 -12.53 11.11 0.87
N LEU A 149 -12.08 10.15 1.67
CA LEU A 149 -10.92 10.32 2.53
C LEU A 149 -9.64 10.33 1.71
N SER A 150 -8.72 11.24 2.05
CA SER A 150 -7.35 11.14 1.57
C SER A 150 -6.69 9.84 2.07
N ASP A 151 -5.61 9.44 1.45
CA ASP A 151 -4.93 8.18 1.79
C ASP A 151 -4.45 8.14 3.25
N ARG A 152 -3.96 9.28 3.76
CA ARG A 152 -3.58 9.41 5.17
C ARG A 152 -4.78 9.40 6.12
N GLU A 153 -5.87 10.04 5.76
CA GLU A 153 -7.10 9.97 6.55
C GLU A 153 -7.65 8.54 6.57
N TYR A 154 -7.64 7.85 5.43
CA TYR A 154 -8.07 6.46 5.36
C TYR A 154 -7.17 5.54 6.21
N GLN A 155 -5.85 5.69 6.13
CA GLN A 155 -4.89 4.97 6.96
C GLN A 155 -5.16 5.19 8.46
N VAL A 156 -5.34 6.45 8.86
CA VAL A 156 -5.63 6.80 10.26
C VAL A 156 -6.98 6.25 10.70
N LEU A 157 -8.01 6.26 9.84
CA LEU A 157 -9.31 5.64 10.12
C LEU A 157 -9.15 4.15 10.45
N CYS A 158 -8.47 3.38 9.60
CA CYS A 158 -8.26 1.95 9.81
C CYS A 158 -7.46 1.68 11.10
N MET A 159 -6.43 2.47 11.38
CA MET A 159 -5.62 2.30 12.61
C MET A 159 -6.43 2.63 13.88
N ILE A 160 -7.26 3.68 13.87
CA ILE A 160 -8.17 4.00 14.99
C ILE A 160 -9.20 2.87 15.17
N ALA A 161 -9.77 2.40 14.07
CA ALA A 161 -10.77 1.33 14.12
C ALA A 161 -10.20 0.00 14.63
N SER A 162 -8.91 -0.26 14.37
CA SER A 162 -8.17 -1.40 14.94
C SER A 162 -7.72 -1.18 16.41
N GLY A 163 -8.22 -0.15 17.08
CA GLY A 163 -8.00 0.09 18.51
C GLY A 163 -6.72 0.83 18.87
N LYS A 164 -5.96 1.35 17.89
CA LYS A 164 -4.74 2.12 18.17
C LYS A 164 -5.07 3.52 18.70
N THR A 165 -4.30 3.96 19.69
CA THR A 165 -4.40 5.34 20.21
C THR A 165 -3.73 6.33 19.26
N VAL A 166 -4.12 7.59 19.33
CA VAL A 166 -3.50 8.69 18.54
C VAL A 166 -1.98 8.74 18.74
N THR A 167 -1.50 8.47 19.95
CA THR A 167 -0.07 8.44 20.28
C THR A 167 0.65 7.27 19.61
N MET A 168 0.05 6.08 19.61
CA MET A 168 0.61 4.91 18.91
C MET A 168 0.69 5.15 17.41
N ILE A 169 -0.39 5.68 16.82
CA ILE A 169 -0.45 6.01 15.39
C ILE A 169 0.63 7.04 15.03
N ALA A 170 0.80 8.07 15.87
CA ALA A 170 1.83 9.08 15.66
C ALA A 170 3.24 8.47 15.62
N GLY A 171 3.55 7.56 16.56
CA GLY A 171 4.82 6.84 16.59
C GLY A 171 5.04 5.96 15.35
N GLU A 172 4.03 5.17 14.97
CA GLU A 172 4.13 4.26 13.83
C GLU A 172 4.26 5.00 12.47
N LEU A 173 3.61 6.14 12.32
CA LEU A 173 3.64 6.91 11.08
C LEU A 173 4.77 7.96 11.04
N GLY A 174 5.57 8.11 12.10
CA GLY A 174 6.60 9.14 12.20
C GLY A 174 6.03 10.58 12.19
N LEU A 175 4.82 10.77 12.73
CA LEU A 175 4.10 12.05 12.71
C LEU A 175 3.88 12.57 14.14
N SER A 176 3.55 13.86 14.25
CA SER A 176 3.17 14.44 15.56
C SER A 176 1.77 13.97 15.97
N VAL A 177 1.54 13.84 17.29
CA VAL A 177 0.21 13.58 17.87
C VAL A 177 -0.81 14.63 17.40
N LYS A 178 -0.39 15.88 17.25
CA LYS A 178 -1.21 16.97 16.74
C LYS A 178 -1.65 16.71 15.29
N THR A 179 -0.75 16.22 14.45
CA THR A 179 -1.06 15.88 13.05
C THR A 179 -2.10 14.76 12.97
N ILE A 180 -1.94 13.69 13.76
CA ILE A 180 -2.90 12.59 13.80
C ILE A 180 -4.25 13.07 14.35
N SER A 181 -4.26 13.90 15.39
CA SER A 181 -5.50 14.51 15.90
C SER A 181 -6.22 15.33 14.82
N THR A 182 -5.48 16.05 13.99
CA THR A 182 -6.06 16.80 12.86
C THR A 182 -6.70 15.87 11.83
N TYR A 183 -6.01 14.76 11.45
CA TYR A 183 -6.60 13.75 10.57
C TYR A 183 -7.87 13.16 11.18
N ARG A 184 -7.84 12.80 12.46
CA ARG A 184 -9.01 12.27 13.17
C ARG A 184 -10.22 13.23 13.08
N VAL A 185 -10.02 14.53 13.33
CA VAL A 185 -11.09 15.55 13.22
C VAL A 185 -11.64 15.60 11.79
N ARG A 186 -10.77 15.67 10.79
CA ARG A 186 -11.18 15.69 9.38
C ARG A 186 -11.95 14.44 8.95
N ILE A 187 -11.58 13.26 9.47
CA ILE A 187 -12.31 12.01 9.21
C ILE A 187 -13.73 12.11 9.78
N LEU A 188 -13.86 12.55 11.05
CA LEU A 188 -15.17 12.71 11.69
C LEU A 188 -16.06 13.67 10.92
N GLU A 189 -15.51 14.80 10.47
CA GLU A 189 -16.23 15.80 9.67
C GLU A 189 -16.66 15.24 8.31
N LYS A 190 -15.72 14.64 7.56
CA LYS A 190 -15.98 14.10 6.22
C LYS A 190 -17.00 12.97 6.22
N LEU A 191 -16.94 12.10 7.23
CA LEU A 191 -17.87 10.96 7.36
C LEU A 191 -19.12 11.31 8.18
N ASN A 192 -19.25 12.56 8.64
CA ASN A 192 -20.35 13.02 9.50
C ASN A 192 -20.53 12.14 10.75
N MET A 193 -19.43 11.84 11.44
CA MET A 193 -19.39 11.01 12.65
C MET A 193 -19.00 11.85 13.87
N LYS A 194 -19.47 11.43 15.06
CA LYS A 194 -19.30 12.19 16.31
C LYS A 194 -18.08 11.76 17.14
N ASN A 195 -17.67 10.50 17.04
CA ASN A 195 -16.63 9.93 17.90
C ASN A 195 -15.97 8.68 17.27
N ASN A 196 -14.91 8.18 17.95
CA ASN A 196 -14.16 7.00 17.48
C ASN A 196 -15.03 5.73 17.45
N ALA A 197 -15.99 5.58 18.35
CA ALA A 197 -16.86 4.39 18.37
C ALA A 197 -17.72 4.30 17.10
N GLU A 198 -18.17 5.45 16.57
CA GLU A 198 -18.88 5.49 15.29
C GLU A 198 -17.95 5.15 14.12
N MET A 199 -16.69 5.65 14.15
CA MET A 199 -15.68 5.29 13.15
C MET A 199 -15.39 3.78 13.15
N THR A 200 -15.16 3.20 14.34
CA THR A 200 -14.90 1.76 14.48
C THR A 200 -16.07 0.93 13.97
N ARG A 201 -17.28 1.25 14.40
CA ARG A 201 -18.49 0.53 13.93
C ARG A 201 -18.67 0.62 12.41
N TYR A 202 -18.39 1.80 11.85
CA TYR A 202 -18.45 1.99 10.40
C TYR A 202 -17.38 1.14 9.70
N ALA A 203 -16.14 1.19 10.17
CA ALA A 203 -15.03 0.47 9.55
C ALA A 203 -15.26 -1.06 9.58
N ILE A 204 -15.78 -1.61 10.68
CA ILE A 204 -16.14 -3.03 10.76
C ILE A 204 -17.29 -3.35 9.79
N LYS A 205 -18.32 -2.51 9.74
CA LYS A 205 -19.47 -2.72 8.84
C LYS A 205 -19.07 -2.74 7.36
N GLU A 206 -18.13 -1.89 6.98
CA GLU A 206 -17.62 -1.78 5.60
C GLU A 206 -16.46 -2.75 5.31
N GLY A 207 -16.06 -3.61 6.27
CA GLY A 207 -14.97 -4.56 6.11
C GLY A 207 -13.59 -3.90 5.95
N LEU A 208 -13.41 -2.70 6.50
CA LEU A 208 -12.14 -1.98 6.46
C LEU A 208 -11.17 -2.45 7.55
N VAL A 209 -11.68 -3.09 8.58
CA VAL A 209 -10.95 -3.73 9.68
C VAL A 209 -11.73 -4.97 10.14
N ASP A 210 -11.04 -5.92 10.78
CA ASP A 210 -11.62 -7.14 11.35
C ASP A 210 -12.32 -6.85 12.68
#